data_bf83a13b49a685d40b7180ce201a3a3a
#
_entry.id   bf83a13b49a685d40b7180ce201a3a3a
#
_cell.length_a   1.000
_cell.length_b   1.000
_cell.length_c   1.000
_cell.angle_alpha   90.00
_cell.angle_beta   90.00
_cell.angle_gamma   90.00
#
_symmetry.space_group_name_H-M   'P 1'
#
loop_
_entity.id
_entity.type
_entity.pdbx_description
1 polymer ?
#
loop_
_entity_poly.entity_id
_entity_poly.type
_entity_poly.pdbx_seq_one_letter_code
_entity_poly.pdbx_strand_id
1 'polypeptide(L)'
;MTTTRSASASLSAAFPAREDALRLQAGLHDDPFGVLGPHGQGRRRIVAAFLPGAATLEAVSGGKTHPLARNPEAPDLFAGPVPGKAPYVLRARDGSGNCWEFEDPYRFGPVIGELDEYLLGEGTHQRLWQVLGAHVRIHEGIAGTHFAVWAPNARRVSVVGPFNAWDGRRHPMRRRGATGVWEIFLPGIGEGECYKYEILGADGSVQPLKADPVGFGAEHPPKTASVVRDIRGYGWHDDAWMTYRAGNNA
;
A
#
# COMPACT_ATOMS: atom_id res chain seq x y z
N MET A 1 -16.29 29.76 30.17
CA MET A 1 -16.17 29.76 28.68
C MET A 1 -14.72 29.62 28.21
N THR A 2 -13.96 28.59 28.70
CA THR A 2 -12.49 28.52 28.42
C THR A 2 -12.03 27.14 27.91
N THR A 3 -12.94 26.20 27.67
CA THR A 3 -12.56 24.81 27.36
C THR A 3 -12.60 24.46 25.86
N THR A 4 -13.23 25.26 25.02
CA THR A 4 -13.43 24.95 23.59
C THR A 4 -12.23 25.32 22.70
N ARG A 5 -11.40 26.27 23.11
CA ARG A 5 -10.22 26.73 22.33
C ARG A 5 -9.03 25.76 22.39
N SER A 6 -8.86 25.00 23.46
CA SER A 6 -7.73 24.06 23.64
C SER A 6 -7.90 22.79 22.79
N ALA A 7 -9.11 22.29 22.65
CA ALA A 7 -9.40 21.07 21.86
C ALA A 7 -9.22 21.31 20.34
N SER A 8 -9.63 22.47 19.86
CA SER A 8 -9.51 22.83 18.43
C SER A 8 -8.05 23.05 17.98
N ALA A 9 -7.23 23.64 18.84
CA ALA A 9 -5.81 23.85 18.56
C ALA A 9 -4.99 22.54 18.59
N SER A 10 -5.37 21.56 19.45
CA SER A 10 -4.71 20.24 19.49
C SER A 10 -5.08 19.35 18.30
N LEU A 11 -6.29 19.49 17.75
CA LEU A 11 -6.74 18.79 16.56
C LEU A 11 -6.07 19.33 15.28
N SER A 12 -5.88 20.63 15.18
CA SER A 12 -5.19 21.26 14.05
C SER A 12 -3.73 20.78 13.94
N ALA A 13 -3.07 20.51 15.05
CA ALA A 13 -1.68 20.00 15.09
C ALA A 13 -1.56 18.50 14.71
N ALA A 14 -2.67 17.77 14.59
CA ALA A 14 -2.68 16.36 14.24
C ALA A 14 -2.83 16.11 12.74
N PHE A 15 -3.27 17.09 11.97
CA PHE A 15 -3.43 16.93 10.52
C PHE A 15 -2.13 17.23 9.77
N PRO A 16 -1.90 16.57 8.63
CA PRO A 16 -0.86 16.95 7.69
C PRO A 16 -1.10 18.37 7.15
N ALA A 17 -0.12 18.90 6.43
CA ALA A 17 -0.26 20.20 5.79
C ALA A 17 -1.51 20.25 4.89
N ARG A 18 -2.14 21.42 4.79
CA ARG A 18 -3.38 21.62 4.00
C ARG A 18 -3.21 21.15 2.56
N GLU A 19 -2.08 21.47 1.96
CA GLU A 19 -1.77 21.10 0.58
C GLU A 19 -1.73 19.56 0.42
N ASP A 20 -1.05 18.85 1.33
CA ASP A 20 -0.97 17.39 1.31
C ASP A 20 -2.36 16.76 1.46
N ALA A 21 -3.17 17.28 2.37
CA ALA A 21 -4.54 16.81 2.57
C ALA A 21 -5.39 16.94 1.29
N LEU A 22 -5.33 18.08 0.62
CA LEU A 22 -6.06 18.31 -0.63
C LEU A 22 -5.51 17.44 -1.78
N ARG A 23 -4.19 17.25 -1.87
CA ARG A 23 -3.56 16.38 -2.88
C ARG A 23 -3.93 14.92 -2.65
N LEU A 24 -4.00 14.44 -1.41
CA LEU A 24 -4.50 13.10 -1.08
C LEU A 24 -5.97 12.94 -1.49
N GLN A 25 -6.82 13.92 -1.15
CA GLN A 25 -8.24 13.91 -1.50
C GLN A 25 -8.46 13.85 -3.03
N ALA A 26 -7.63 14.56 -3.78
CA ALA A 26 -7.67 14.59 -5.24
C ALA A 26 -6.98 13.37 -5.89
N GLY A 27 -6.29 12.50 -5.13
CA GLY A 27 -5.50 11.41 -5.66
C GLY A 27 -4.26 11.86 -6.43
N LEU A 28 -3.70 13.01 -6.08
CA LEU A 28 -2.56 13.63 -6.76
C LEU A 28 -1.28 13.66 -5.92
N HIS A 29 -1.30 13.03 -4.74
CA HIS A 29 -0.13 13.01 -3.85
C HIS A 29 0.93 12.03 -4.35
N ASP A 30 2.18 12.47 -4.43
CA ASP A 30 3.32 11.73 -4.97
C ASP A 30 4.16 11.00 -3.90
N ASP A 31 4.00 11.36 -2.62
CA ASP A 31 4.61 10.66 -1.48
C ASP A 31 3.59 10.38 -0.36
N PRO A 32 2.68 9.41 -0.53
CA PRO A 32 1.64 9.11 0.46
C PRO A 32 2.20 8.60 1.78
N PHE A 33 3.34 7.91 1.80
CA PHE A 33 3.97 7.40 3.02
C PHE A 33 4.63 8.49 3.87
N GLY A 34 4.93 9.66 3.29
CA GLY A 34 5.35 10.84 4.04
C GLY A 34 4.22 11.47 4.86
N VAL A 35 2.96 11.10 4.59
CA VAL A 35 1.76 11.71 5.19
C VAL A 35 0.90 10.67 5.92
N LEU A 36 0.62 9.52 5.28
CA LEU A 36 -0.23 8.46 5.83
C LEU A 36 0.58 7.51 6.73
N GLY A 37 -0.13 6.84 7.63
CA GLY A 37 0.47 5.94 8.60
C GLY A 37 0.86 6.65 9.91
N PRO A 38 1.76 6.03 10.70
CA PRO A 38 2.19 6.54 11.98
C PRO A 38 3.36 7.51 11.85
N HIS A 39 3.21 8.73 12.36
CA HIS A 39 4.25 9.77 12.40
C HIS A 39 4.57 10.18 13.83
N GLY A 40 5.83 10.53 14.09
CA GLY A 40 6.31 10.84 15.44
C GLY A 40 6.52 9.60 16.30
N GLN A 41 6.89 9.79 17.56
CA GLN A 41 7.22 8.70 18.48
C GLN A 41 6.62 8.88 19.87
N GLY A 42 6.37 7.76 20.56
CA GLY A 42 5.94 7.72 21.94
C GLY A 42 4.63 8.46 22.17
N ARG A 43 4.61 9.45 23.06
CA ARG A 43 3.40 10.23 23.38
C ARG A 43 2.96 11.18 22.26
N ARG A 44 3.85 11.46 21.30
CA ARG A 44 3.59 12.36 20.16
C ARG A 44 3.27 11.63 18.86
N ARG A 45 3.08 10.29 18.92
CA ARG A 45 2.69 9.53 17.71
C ARG A 45 1.31 9.95 17.28
N ILE A 46 1.20 10.35 16.01
CA ILE A 46 -0.04 10.65 15.29
C ILE A 46 -0.21 9.58 14.24
N VAL A 47 -1.43 9.16 13.98
CA VAL A 47 -1.80 8.29 12.86
C VAL A 47 -2.67 9.11 11.92
N ALA A 48 -2.30 9.13 10.63
CA ALA A 48 -3.11 9.68 9.56
C ALA A 48 -3.51 8.56 8.59
N ALA A 49 -4.78 8.49 8.23
CA ALA A 49 -5.31 7.46 7.34
C ALA A 49 -6.30 8.06 6.35
N PHE A 50 -6.24 7.62 5.09
CA PHE A 50 -7.13 8.04 4.02
C PHE A 50 -8.09 6.89 3.70
N LEU A 51 -9.39 7.09 3.96
CA LEU A 51 -10.40 6.04 3.80
C LEU A 51 -11.71 6.59 3.22
N PRO A 52 -11.84 6.63 1.88
CA PRO A 52 -13.08 7.03 1.23
C PRO A 52 -14.27 6.15 1.66
N GLY A 53 -15.38 6.83 1.98
CA GLY A 53 -16.62 6.17 2.38
C GLY A 53 -16.75 5.84 3.87
N ALA A 54 -15.70 6.01 4.69
CA ALA A 54 -15.83 5.89 6.14
C ALA A 54 -16.58 7.08 6.72
N ALA A 55 -17.53 6.84 7.60
CA ALA A 55 -18.20 7.88 8.41
C ALA A 55 -17.36 8.25 9.63
N THR A 56 -16.77 7.25 10.30
CA THR A 56 -15.86 7.42 11.42
C THR A 56 -14.69 6.46 11.30
N LEU A 57 -13.54 6.85 11.87
CA LEU A 57 -12.33 6.04 11.92
C LEU A 57 -11.68 6.14 13.29
N GLU A 58 -11.23 5.01 13.81
CA GLU A 58 -10.55 4.88 15.09
C GLU A 58 -9.29 4.01 14.91
N ALA A 59 -8.26 4.27 15.69
CA ALA A 59 -7.12 3.38 15.84
C ALA A 59 -7.22 2.60 17.15
N VAL A 60 -7.10 1.28 17.11
CA VAL A 60 -7.10 0.41 18.29
C VAL A 60 -5.68 -0.06 18.56
N SER A 61 -5.12 0.31 19.70
CA SER A 61 -3.73 0.01 20.07
C SER A 61 -3.62 -0.31 21.57
N GLY A 62 -3.00 -1.44 21.91
CA GLY A 62 -2.81 -1.85 23.31
C GLY A 62 -4.13 -1.95 24.09
N GLY A 63 -5.21 -2.42 23.46
CA GLY A 63 -6.55 -2.53 24.04
C GLY A 63 -7.28 -1.20 24.24
N LYS A 64 -6.75 -0.10 23.74
CA LYS A 64 -7.37 1.23 23.81
C LYS A 64 -7.78 1.70 22.42
N THR A 65 -8.94 2.37 22.38
CA THR A 65 -9.47 3.00 21.17
C THR A 65 -9.12 4.49 21.14
N HIS A 66 -8.60 4.95 20.01
CA HIS A 66 -8.19 6.32 19.77
C HIS A 66 -8.97 6.87 18.57
N PRO A 67 -9.92 7.81 18.76
CA PRO A 67 -10.66 8.38 17.64
C PRO A 67 -9.74 9.20 16.74
N LEU A 68 -9.88 9.03 15.43
CA LEU A 68 -9.23 9.85 14.43
C LEU A 68 -10.24 10.88 13.91
N ALA A 69 -9.89 12.15 14.03
CA ALA A 69 -10.75 13.24 13.57
C ALA A 69 -10.73 13.31 12.05
N ARG A 70 -11.89 13.59 11.45
CA ARG A 70 -12.04 13.82 10.02
C ARG A 70 -11.50 15.20 9.66
N ASN A 71 -10.72 15.30 8.59
CA ASN A 71 -10.25 16.57 8.08
C ASN A 71 -11.41 17.34 7.42
N PRO A 72 -11.64 18.61 7.75
CA PRO A 72 -12.78 19.37 7.23
C PRO A 72 -12.68 19.72 5.73
N GLU A 73 -11.47 19.82 5.18
CA GLU A 73 -11.25 20.16 3.77
C GLU A 73 -10.95 18.93 2.90
N ALA A 74 -10.55 17.82 3.52
CA ALA A 74 -10.29 16.54 2.88
C ALA A 74 -11.08 15.44 3.63
N PRO A 75 -12.39 15.27 3.37
CA PRO A 75 -13.28 14.49 4.20
C PRO A 75 -12.98 12.98 4.24
N ASP A 76 -12.16 12.47 3.34
CA ASP A 76 -11.70 11.07 3.37
C ASP A 76 -10.40 10.88 4.15
N LEU A 77 -9.79 11.97 4.64
CA LEU A 77 -8.60 11.95 5.48
C LEU A 77 -8.97 12.08 6.95
N PHE A 78 -8.42 11.18 7.77
CA PHE A 78 -8.60 11.13 9.22
C PHE A 78 -7.23 11.18 9.89
N ALA A 79 -7.11 11.89 11.01
CA ALA A 79 -5.88 11.90 11.79
C ALA A 79 -6.15 12.10 13.28
N GLY A 80 -5.25 11.58 14.11
CA GLY A 80 -5.36 11.76 15.55
C GLY A 80 -4.19 11.17 16.34
N PRO A 81 -4.06 11.53 17.63
CA PRO A 81 -3.02 11.02 18.49
C PRO A 81 -3.27 9.55 18.85
N VAL A 82 -2.27 8.71 18.63
CA VAL A 82 -2.25 7.29 19.02
C VAL A 82 -0.95 7.04 19.81
N PRO A 83 -0.89 7.44 21.07
CA PRO A 83 0.32 7.39 21.86
C PRO A 83 0.80 5.96 22.13
N GLY A 84 2.12 5.79 22.21
CA GLY A 84 2.75 4.50 22.50
C GLY A 84 3.56 3.96 21.32
N LYS A 85 4.10 2.74 21.48
CA LYS A 85 4.88 2.02 20.47
C LYS A 85 4.18 0.75 19.97
N ALA A 86 3.09 0.34 20.65
CA ALA A 86 2.35 -0.87 20.29
C ALA A 86 1.80 -0.74 18.85
N PRO A 87 1.72 -1.85 18.10
CA PRO A 87 1.00 -1.91 16.84
C PRO A 87 -0.45 -1.44 17.03
N TYR A 88 -1.07 -1.02 15.95
CA TYR A 88 -2.49 -0.65 15.94
C TYR A 88 -3.17 -1.24 14.72
N VAL A 89 -4.47 -1.41 14.82
CA VAL A 89 -5.39 -1.67 13.71
C VAL A 89 -6.34 -0.48 13.56
N LEU A 90 -6.87 -0.30 12.38
CA LEU A 90 -7.90 0.71 12.10
C LEU A 90 -9.27 0.05 12.18
N ARG A 91 -10.21 0.73 12.85
CA ARG A 91 -11.63 0.37 12.92
C ARG A 91 -12.45 1.46 12.28
N ALA A 92 -13.16 1.11 11.22
CA ALA A 92 -14.00 2.03 10.48
C ALA A 92 -15.47 1.72 10.64
N ARG A 93 -16.31 2.76 10.49
CA ARG A 93 -17.76 2.63 10.31
C ARG A 93 -18.18 3.42 9.07
N ASP A 94 -19.09 2.89 8.29
CA ASP A 94 -19.73 3.61 7.19
C ASP A 94 -20.99 4.38 7.66
N GLY A 95 -21.62 5.09 6.72
CA GLY A 95 -22.85 5.83 6.99
C GLY A 95 -24.08 4.94 7.29
N SER A 96 -24.02 3.65 6.96
CA SER A 96 -25.06 2.65 7.24
C SER A 96 -24.86 1.95 8.57
N GLY A 97 -23.76 2.23 9.29
CA GLY A 97 -23.44 1.65 10.59
C GLY A 97 -22.64 0.35 10.52
N ASN A 98 -22.28 -0.16 9.33
CA ASN A 98 -21.39 -1.30 9.22
C ASN A 98 -20.02 -0.97 9.81
N CYS A 99 -19.45 -1.92 10.56
CA CYS A 99 -18.16 -1.76 11.24
C CYS A 99 -17.20 -2.85 10.79
N TRP A 100 -15.93 -2.47 10.47
CA TRP A 100 -14.88 -3.42 10.13
C TRP A 100 -13.53 -2.97 10.67
N GLU A 101 -12.64 -3.93 10.87
CA GLU A 101 -11.25 -3.69 11.28
C GLU A 101 -10.30 -4.14 10.18
N PHE A 102 -9.17 -3.44 10.05
CA PHE A 102 -8.14 -3.75 9.09
C PHE A 102 -6.78 -3.21 9.55
N GLU A 103 -5.71 -3.81 9.05
CA GLU A 103 -4.36 -3.30 9.23
C GLU A 103 -4.11 -2.09 8.33
N ASP A 104 -3.47 -1.06 8.86
CA ASP A 104 -3.07 0.10 8.08
C ASP A 104 -1.89 -0.24 7.15
N PRO A 105 -2.04 -0.20 5.81
CA PRO A 105 -0.94 -0.50 4.89
C PRO A 105 0.26 0.45 5.04
N TYR A 106 0.01 1.67 5.48
CA TYR A 106 1.03 2.72 5.60
C TYR A 106 1.88 2.61 6.87
N ARG A 107 1.56 1.68 7.78
CA ARG A 107 2.39 1.42 8.96
C ARG A 107 3.59 0.50 8.68
N PHE A 108 3.58 -0.21 7.55
CA PHE A 108 4.61 -1.18 7.22
C PHE A 108 5.82 -0.54 6.58
N GLY A 109 7.00 -1.01 6.99
CA GLY A 109 8.27 -0.64 6.38
C GLY A 109 8.38 -1.10 4.92
N PRO A 110 9.45 -0.71 4.22
CA PRO A 110 9.73 -1.20 2.88
C PRO A 110 10.02 -2.70 2.91
N VAL A 111 9.59 -3.38 1.83
CA VAL A 111 9.86 -4.80 1.61
C VAL A 111 11.12 -5.01 0.79
N ILE A 112 11.35 -4.14 -0.20
CA ILE A 112 12.56 -4.16 -1.02
C ILE A 112 13.74 -3.74 -0.13
N GLY A 113 14.72 -4.64 -0.01
CA GLY A 113 15.93 -4.42 0.78
C GLY A 113 16.92 -3.48 0.09
N GLU A 114 17.91 -3.00 0.85
CA GLU A 114 18.94 -2.06 0.36
C GLU A 114 19.76 -2.64 -0.80
N LEU A 115 20.07 -3.95 -0.77
CA LEU A 115 20.80 -4.62 -1.85
C LEU A 115 19.99 -4.64 -3.15
N ASP A 116 18.72 -5.02 -3.07
CA ASP A 116 17.85 -5.05 -4.24
C ASP A 116 17.64 -3.62 -4.80
N GLU A 117 17.46 -2.64 -3.92
CA GLU A 117 17.35 -1.22 -4.31
C GLU A 117 18.60 -0.74 -5.02
N TYR A 118 19.79 -1.08 -4.51
CA TYR A 118 21.07 -0.77 -5.15
C TYR A 118 21.18 -1.40 -6.55
N LEU A 119 20.92 -2.71 -6.66
CA LEU A 119 21.01 -3.44 -7.94
C LEU A 119 19.97 -2.95 -8.98
N LEU A 120 18.77 -2.56 -8.51
CA LEU A 120 17.75 -1.93 -9.35
C LEU A 120 18.21 -0.56 -9.87
N GLY A 121 18.83 0.24 -9.01
CA GLY A 121 19.38 1.56 -9.37
C GLY A 121 20.51 1.48 -10.40
N GLU A 122 21.39 0.48 -10.28
CA GLU A 122 22.49 0.21 -11.21
C GLU A 122 22.01 -0.48 -12.51
N GLY A 123 20.78 -0.99 -12.56
CA GLY A 123 20.28 -1.77 -13.70
C GLY A 123 20.92 -3.16 -13.82
N THR A 124 21.52 -3.67 -12.76
CA THR A 124 22.25 -4.96 -12.74
C THR A 124 21.50 -6.09 -12.06
N HIS A 125 20.28 -5.85 -11.59
CA HIS A 125 19.47 -6.85 -10.91
C HIS A 125 19.00 -7.96 -11.87
N GLN A 126 19.60 -9.15 -11.78
CA GLN A 126 19.33 -10.25 -12.72
C GLN A 126 18.10 -11.11 -12.39
N ARG A 127 17.49 -10.92 -11.20
CA ARG A 127 16.34 -11.71 -10.74
C ARG A 127 15.14 -10.82 -10.42
N LEU A 128 14.77 -9.96 -11.37
CA LEU A 128 13.69 -8.97 -11.20
C LEU A 128 12.37 -9.59 -10.72
N TRP A 129 12.06 -10.82 -11.14
CA TRP A 129 10.85 -11.54 -10.73
C TRP A 129 10.79 -11.92 -9.23
N GLN A 130 11.91 -11.83 -8.51
CA GLN A 130 11.94 -12.06 -7.06
C GLN A 130 11.56 -10.80 -6.28
N VAL A 131 11.59 -9.64 -6.92
CA VAL A 131 11.38 -8.32 -6.32
C VAL A 131 10.13 -7.65 -6.88
N LEU A 132 9.99 -7.64 -8.22
CA LEU A 132 8.84 -7.06 -8.91
C LEU A 132 7.69 -8.07 -9.04
N GLY A 133 6.47 -7.57 -9.18
CA GLY A 133 5.26 -8.39 -9.22
C GLY A 133 4.49 -8.36 -7.91
N ALA A 134 3.62 -9.36 -7.72
CA ALA A 134 2.81 -9.54 -6.52
C ALA A 134 3.25 -10.79 -5.76
N HIS A 135 3.83 -10.62 -4.57
CA HIS A 135 4.39 -11.69 -3.76
C HIS A 135 3.61 -11.87 -2.46
N VAL A 136 2.93 -13.02 -2.32
CA VAL A 136 2.31 -13.43 -1.06
C VAL A 136 3.40 -13.69 -0.03
N ARG A 137 3.33 -13.04 1.13
CA ARG A 137 4.35 -13.15 2.18
C ARG A 137 3.86 -12.73 3.55
N ILE A 138 4.63 -13.07 4.57
CA ILE A 138 4.51 -12.48 5.89
C ILE A 138 5.49 -11.30 5.97
N HIS A 139 5.00 -10.12 6.32
CA HIS A 139 5.82 -8.93 6.53
C HIS A 139 5.47 -8.31 7.88
N GLU A 140 6.47 -8.05 8.71
CA GLU A 140 6.31 -7.57 10.10
C GLU A 140 5.27 -8.37 10.91
N GLY A 141 5.24 -9.70 10.69
CA GLY A 141 4.36 -10.64 11.38
C GLY A 141 2.93 -10.74 10.82
N ILE A 142 2.59 -10.00 9.78
CA ILE A 142 1.26 -9.99 9.16
C ILE A 142 1.32 -10.62 7.77
N ALA A 143 0.35 -11.51 7.48
CA ALA A 143 0.19 -12.10 6.16
C ALA A 143 -0.46 -11.10 5.19
N GLY A 144 0.03 -11.08 3.95
CA GLY A 144 -0.47 -10.20 2.91
C GLY A 144 0.31 -10.36 1.61
N THR A 145 0.14 -9.39 0.71
CA THR A 145 0.83 -9.37 -0.58
C THR A 145 1.65 -8.09 -0.72
N HIS A 146 2.91 -8.26 -1.09
CA HIS A 146 3.79 -7.18 -1.53
C HIS A 146 3.62 -6.99 -3.03
N PHE A 147 3.29 -5.77 -3.43
CA PHE A 147 3.19 -5.35 -4.82
C PHE A 147 4.36 -4.44 -5.14
N ALA A 148 5.06 -4.70 -6.24
CA ALA A 148 6.15 -3.86 -6.71
C ALA A 148 6.16 -3.78 -8.23
N VAL A 149 6.34 -2.57 -8.77
CA VAL A 149 6.36 -2.33 -10.21
C VAL A 149 7.37 -1.23 -10.58
N TRP A 150 8.04 -1.40 -11.71
CA TRP A 150 8.93 -0.38 -12.26
C TRP A 150 8.13 0.58 -13.16
N ALA A 151 8.05 1.84 -12.76
CA ALA A 151 7.34 2.91 -13.46
C ALA A 151 8.09 4.25 -13.25
N PRO A 152 9.26 4.43 -13.88
CA PRO A 152 10.19 5.53 -13.57
C PRO A 152 9.62 6.91 -13.90
N ASN A 153 8.72 7.00 -14.88
CA ASN A 153 8.12 8.26 -15.33
C ASN A 153 6.79 8.58 -14.63
N ALA A 154 6.34 7.72 -13.70
CA ALA A 154 5.13 7.95 -12.94
C ALA A 154 5.35 9.01 -11.86
N ARG A 155 4.35 9.85 -11.62
CA ARG A 155 4.25 10.73 -10.45
C ARG A 155 3.61 10.02 -9.27
N ARG A 156 2.67 9.10 -9.53
CA ARG A 156 2.03 8.23 -8.56
C ARG A 156 1.72 6.90 -9.22
N VAL A 157 1.89 5.82 -8.47
CA VAL A 157 1.38 4.49 -8.81
C VAL A 157 0.51 4.01 -7.68
N SER A 158 -0.66 3.46 -7.98
CA SER A 158 -1.54 2.84 -7.00
C SER A 158 -1.90 1.43 -7.45
N VAL A 159 -1.93 0.49 -6.51
CA VAL A 159 -2.50 -0.83 -6.80
C VAL A 159 -4.01 -0.78 -6.59
N VAL A 160 -4.76 -1.29 -7.56
CA VAL A 160 -6.22 -1.28 -7.57
C VAL A 160 -6.77 -2.66 -7.87
N GLY A 161 -7.91 -2.99 -7.28
CA GLY A 161 -8.59 -4.26 -7.46
C GLY A 161 -9.96 -4.27 -6.79
N PRO A 162 -10.67 -5.41 -6.77
CA PRO A 162 -11.94 -5.53 -6.06
C PRO A 162 -11.83 -5.14 -4.57
N PHE A 163 -10.69 -5.44 -3.94
CA PHE A 163 -10.42 -5.17 -2.52
C PHE A 163 -10.43 -3.68 -2.15
N ASN A 164 -10.34 -2.77 -3.11
CA ASN A 164 -10.41 -1.33 -2.88
C ASN A 164 -11.36 -0.61 -3.85
N ALA A 165 -12.32 -1.36 -4.43
CA ALA A 165 -13.31 -0.86 -5.39
C ALA A 165 -12.67 -0.18 -6.62
N TRP A 166 -11.45 -0.58 -7.01
CA TRP A 166 -10.69 -0.01 -8.12
C TRP A 166 -10.38 1.50 -7.97
N ASP A 167 -10.41 2.03 -6.74
CA ASP A 167 -10.13 3.42 -6.43
C ASP A 167 -8.63 3.63 -6.13
N GLY A 168 -7.91 4.24 -7.06
CA GLY A 168 -6.48 4.50 -6.96
C GLY A 168 -6.08 5.48 -5.85
N ARG A 169 -7.03 6.15 -5.20
CA ARG A 169 -6.76 7.00 -4.03
C ARG A 169 -6.49 6.19 -2.76
N ARG A 170 -6.91 4.90 -2.72
CA ARG A 170 -6.88 4.08 -1.50
C ARG A 170 -5.51 3.47 -1.20
N HIS A 171 -4.80 3.02 -2.23
CA HIS A 171 -3.52 2.33 -2.06
C HIS A 171 -2.42 2.89 -2.98
N PRO A 172 -2.13 4.19 -2.92
CA PRO A 172 -0.95 4.72 -3.57
C PRO A 172 0.33 4.18 -2.91
N MET A 173 1.29 3.84 -3.77
CA MET A 173 2.53 3.14 -3.41
C MET A 173 3.65 4.12 -3.06
N ARG A 174 4.67 3.66 -2.32
CA ARG A 174 5.89 4.41 -2.09
C ARG A 174 6.87 4.24 -3.24
N ARG A 175 7.57 5.30 -3.58
CA ARG A 175 8.70 5.25 -4.50
C ARG A 175 9.96 4.77 -3.77
N ARG A 176 10.74 3.88 -4.41
CA ARG A 176 12.00 3.38 -3.88
C ARG A 176 13.17 4.21 -4.41
N GLY A 177 13.55 5.24 -3.68
CA GLY A 177 14.65 6.13 -4.06
C GLY A 177 14.56 6.63 -5.51
N ALA A 178 15.68 6.54 -6.24
CA ALA A 178 15.78 6.93 -7.65
C ALA A 178 15.64 5.74 -8.64
N THR A 179 15.31 4.53 -8.15
CA THR A 179 15.23 3.30 -8.96
C THR A 179 14.10 3.31 -10.00
N GLY A 180 13.09 4.15 -9.81
CA GLY A 180 11.85 4.14 -10.59
C GLY A 180 10.88 3.02 -10.17
N VAL A 181 11.21 2.25 -9.13
CA VAL A 181 10.33 1.21 -8.57
C VAL A 181 9.40 1.80 -7.53
N TRP A 182 8.16 1.31 -7.53
CA TRP A 182 7.09 1.61 -6.58
C TRP A 182 6.69 0.34 -5.86
N GLU A 183 6.47 0.41 -4.55
CA GLU A 183 6.05 -0.74 -3.76
C GLU A 183 5.00 -0.38 -2.71
N ILE A 184 4.19 -1.37 -2.34
CA ILE A 184 3.31 -1.36 -1.16
C ILE A 184 3.11 -2.80 -0.66
N PHE A 185 3.01 -2.97 0.66
CA PHE A 185 2.52 -4.21 1.26
C PHE A 185 1.07 -4.03 1.66
N LEU A 186 0.18 -4.90 1.16
CA LEU A 186 -1.24 -4.91 1.50
C LEU A 186 -1.56 -6.10 2.40
N PRO A 187 -1.83 -5.86 3.69
CA PRO A 187 -2.28 -6.88 4.62
C PRO A 187 -3.58 -7.54 4.17
N GLY A 188 -3.70 -8.85 4.42
CA GLY A 188 -4.92 -9.60 4.16
C GLY A 188 -5.22 -9.90 2.69
N ILE A 189 -4.45 -9.34 1.76
CA ILE A 189 -4.57 -9.67 0.32
C ILE A 189 -3.77 -10.95 0.06
N GLY A 190 -4.41 -11.93 -0.57
CA GLY A 190 -3.83 -13.25 -0.81
C GLY A 190 -3.94 -13.73 -2.25
N GLU A 191 -3.64 -15.02 -2.42
CA GLU A 191 -3.73 -15.69 -3.72
C GLU A 191 -5.15 -15.64 -4.30
N GLY A 192 -5.24 -15.43 -5.62
CA GLY A 192 -6.50 -15.35 -6.35
C GLY A 192 -7.05 -13.94 -6.54
N GLU A 193 -6.54 -12.95 -5.79
CA GLU A 193 -6.99 -11.57 -5.92
C GLU A 193 -6.57 -10.96 -7.26
N CYS A 194 -7.53 -10.31 -7.93
CA CYS A 194 -7.28 -9.57 -9.17
C CYS A 194 -6.76 -8.18 -8.86
N TYR A 195 -5.79 -7.71 -9.64
CA TYR A 195 -5.26 -6.36 -9.48
C TYR A 195 -4.76 -5.75 -10.80
N LYS A 196 -4.66 -4.43 -10.80
CA LYS A 196 -3.98 -3.61 -11.82
C LYS A 196 -3.24 -2.46 -11.16
N TYR A 197 -2.49 -1.72 -11.93
CA TYR A 197 -1.90 -0.46 -11.52
C TYR A 197 -2.62 0.72 -12.15
N GLU A 198 -2.99 1.70 -11.33
CA GLU A 198 -3.39 3.04 -11.76
C GLU A 198 -2.17 3.94 -11.69
N ILE A 199 -1.83 4.57 -12.81
CA ILE A 199 -0.63 5.39 -12.94
C ILE A 199 -1.03 6.84 -13.24
N LEU A 200 -0.54 7.77 -12.41
CA LEU A 200 -0.53 9.20 -12.71
C LEU A 200 0.74 9.51 -13.50
N GLY A 201 0.61 9.89 -14.75
CA GLY A 201 1.72 10.20 -15.64
C GLY A 201 2.46 11.49 -15.26
N ALA A 202 3.60 11.72 -15.89
CA ALA A 202 4.41 12.93 -15.70
C ALA A 202 3.65 14.21 -16.07
N ASP A 203 2.72 14.11 -17.02
CA ASP A 203 1.82 15.17 -17.47
C ASP A 203 0.67 15.47 -16.50
N GLY A 204 0.53 14.67 -15.42
CA GLY A 204 -0.55 14.77 -14.46
C GLY A 204 -1.86 14.10 -14.88
N SER A 205 -1.90 13.39 -16.00
CA SER A 205 -3.06 12.61 -16.41
C SER A 205 -3.06 11.20 -15.80
N VAL A 206 -4.23 10.70 -15.43
CA VAL A 206 -4.40 9.31 -15.04
C VAL A 206 -4.42 8.44 -16.30
N GLN A 207 -3.48 7.50 -16.37
CA GLN A 207 -3.36 6.58 -17.50
C GLN A 207 -4.42 5.47 -17.42
N PRO A 208 -4.79 4.83 -18.53
CA PRO A 208 -5.59 3.60 -18.49
C PRO A 208 -4.94 2.55 -17.58
N LEU A 209 -5.77 1.82 -16.84
CA LEU A 209 -5.28 0.79 -15.89
C LEU A 209 -4.36 -0.21 -16.60
N LYS A 210 -3.21 -0.49 -15.98
CA LYS A 210 -2.18 -1.39 -16.52
C LYS A 210 -2.17 -2.72 -15.78
N ALA A 211 -2.06 -3.82 -16.52
CA ALA A 211 -1.67 -5.09 -15.95
C ALA A 211 -0.22 -5.04 -15.45
N ASP A 212 0.13 -5.92 -14.54
CA ASP A 212 1.49 -6.05 -14.05
C ASP A 212 2.40 -6.70 -15.11
N PRO A 213 3.47 -6.04 -15.55
CA PRO A 213 4.38 -6.62 -16.55
C PRO A 213 5.17 -7.82 -16.02
N VAL A 214 5.25 -8.02 -14.70
CA VAL A 214 5.93 -9.14 -14.03
C VAL A 214 4.92 -10.02 -13.28
N GLY A 215 3.63 -9.90 -13.58
CA GLY A 215 2.57 -10.67 -12.91
C GLY A 215 2.70 -12.17 -13.16
N PHE A 216 2.56 -12.97 -12.09
CA PHE A 216 2.65 -14.45 -12.14
C PHE A 216 1.35 -15.11 -12.61
N GLY A 217 0.25 -14.38 -12.65
CA GLY A 217 -1.04 -14.84 -13.13
C GLY A 217 -1.82 -13.74 -13.82
N ALA A 218 -2.73 -14.13 -14.69
CA ALA A 218 -3.62 -13.23 -15.40
C ALA A 218 -5.04 -13.81 -15.46
N GLU A 219 -6.03 -12.92 -15.57
CA GLU A 219 -7.39 -13.33 -15.92
C GLU A 219 -7.45 -13.92 -17.33
N HIS A 220 -8.47 -14.73 -17.56
CA HIS A 220 -8.76 -15.26 -18.89
C HIS A 220 -9.34 -14.15 -19.80
N PRO A 221 -8.88 -14.03 -21.05
CA PRO A 221 -9.46 -13.09 -22.01
C PRO A 221 -10.99 -13.19 -22.13
N PRO A 222 -11.71 -12.08 -22.31
CA PRO A 222 -11.25 -10.71 -22.62
C PRO A 222 -10.85 -9.87 -21.39
N LYS A 223 -10.89 -10.42 -20.19
CA LYS A 223 -10.43 -9.74 -18.99
C LYS A 223 -8.91 -9.57 -19.04
N THR A 224 -8.39 -8.56 -18.32
CA THR A 224 -6.98 -8.15 -18.45
C THR A 224 -6.33 -7.80 -17.11
N ALA A 225 -6.89 -8.19 -15.97
CA ALA A 225 -6.23 -7.99 -14.70
C ALA A 225 -5.16 -9.04 -14.46
N SER A 226 -4.12 -8.67 -13.74
CA SER A 226 -3.18 -9.61 -13.15
C SER A 226 -3.82 -10.29 -11.95
N VAL A 227 -3.38 -11.50 -11.63
CA VAL A 227 -3.88 -12.29 -10.51
C VAL A 227 -2.73 -12.64 -9.59
N VAL A 228 -2.90 -12.39 -8.30
CA VAL A 228 -1.92 -12.79 -7.28
C VAL A 228 -1.79 -14.31 -7.28
N ARG A 229 -0.55 -14.81 -7.44
CA ARG A 229 -0.22 -16.25 -7.40
C ARG A 229 0.99 -16.49 -6.50
N ASP A 230 0.88 -17.49 -5.65
CA ASP A 230 2.02 -18.02 -4.91
C ASP A 230 2.69 -19.14 -5.72
N ILE A 231 3.80 -18.82 -6.36
CA ILE A 231 4.54 -19.76 -7.20
C ILE A 231 5.49 -20.68 -6.42
N ARG A 232 5.62 -20.49 -5.11
CA ARG A 232 6.58 -21.23 -4.27
C ARG A 232 6.15 -22.66 -3.97
N GLY A 233 4.86 -22.95 -4.04
CA GLY A 233 4.28 -24.27 -3.72
C GLY A 233 4.21 -25.25 -4.89
N TYR A 234 4.67 -24.88 -6.09
CA TYR A 234 4.60 -25.77 -7.24
C TYR A 234 5.66 -26.87 -7.14
N GLY A 235 5.19 -28.13 -7.06
CA GLY A 235 6.05 -29.32 -7.11
C GLY A 235 6.36 -29.69 -8.57
N TRP A 236 7.63 -29.59 -8.94
CA TRP A 236 8.09 -30.05 -10.24
C TRP A 236 8.19 -31.57 -10.25
N HIS A 237 7.73 -32.22 -11.32
CA HIS A 237 7.80 -33.67 -11.53
C HIS A 237 8.64 -34.00 -12.78
N ASP A 238 9.70 -33.26 -13.00
CA ASP A 238 10.54 -33.28 -14.20
C ASP A 238 11.94 -33.88 -13.97
N ASP A 239 12.15 -34.62 -12.86
CA ASP A 239 13.44 -35.23 -12.51
C ASP A 239 13.99 -36.14 -13.63
N ALA A 240 13.12 -36.92 -14.28
CA ALA A 240 13.52 -37.78 -15.40
C ALA A 240 14.02 -36.97 -16.60
N TRP A 241 13.34 -35.84 -16.92
CA TRP A 241 13.74 -34.91 -17.97
C TRP A 241 15.05 -34.23 -17.62
N MET A 242 15.21 -33.75 -16.39
CA MET A 242 16.42 -33.07 -15.94
C MET A 242 17.63 -34.01 -15.97
N THR A 243 17.46 -35.27 -15.62
CA THR A 243 18.50 -36.32 -15.70
C THR A 243 18.89 -36.57 -17.16
N TYR A 244 17.88 -36.73 -18.05
CA TYR A 244 18.11 -36.93 -19.48
C TYR A 244 18.86 -35.74 -20.09
N ARG A 245 18.43 -34.50 -19.79
CA ARG A 245 19.06 -33.27 -20.27
C ARG A 245 20.52 -33.14 -19.81
N ALA A 246 20.80 -33.44 -18.55
CA ALA A 246 22.15 -33.39 -18.02
C ALA A 246 23.11 -34.38 -18.70
N GLY A 247 22.61 -35.57 -19.08
CA GLY A 247 23.38 -36.59 -19.81
C GLY A 247 23.57 -36.32 -21.32
N ASN A 248 22.79 -35.40 -21.89
CA ASN A 248 22.80 -35.11 -23.35
C ASN A 248 23.27 -33.71 -23.72
N ASN A 249 23.67 -32.89 -22.75
CA ASN A 249 24.30 -31.57 -22.96
C ASN A 249 25.84 -31.72 -23.02
N ALA A 250 26.35 -32.49 -23.98
CA ALA A 250 27.76 -32.54 -24.31
C ALA A 250 28.05 -31.74 -25.58
#